data_b3a24993df35a541540af78874d0a3f0
#
_entry.id   b3a24993df35a541540af78874d0a3f0
#
_cell.length_a   1.000
_cell.length_b   1.000
_cell.length_c   1.000
_cell.angle_alpha   90.00
_cell.angle_beta   90.00
_cell.angle_gamma   90.00
#
_symmetry.space_group_name_H-M   'P 1'
#
loop_
_entity.id
_entity.type
_entity.pdbx_description
1 polymer ?
#
loop_
_entity_poly.entity_id
_entity_poly.type
_entity_poly.pdbx_seq_one_letter_code
_entity_poly.pdbx_strand_id
1 'polypeptide(L)'
;MGGKRLKALMIVAAAAVCAIGLWFVRHVRDQHEAAEREIGYQSVQTQYAVELKPGTTREQVERHLQTNGKGFRQMCCVANFKGQQASFDRAGYDDLVKIAEESSPFVCRENNVYIAFEFNPKSEGEVSGTNSSDILKGVSVFHQLEGCM
;
A
#
# COMPACT_ATOMS: atom_id res chain seq x y z
N MET A 1 24.91 29.59 -46.33
CA MET A 1 24.69 28.25 -45.74
C MET A 1 24.04 28.24 -44.36
N GLY A 2 23.65 29.38 -43.75
CA GLY A 2 23.11 29.48 -42.35
C GLY A 2 21.63 29.12 -42.21
N GLY A 3 20.77 29.42 -43.18
CA GLY A 3 19.31 29.30 -43.00
C GLY A 3 18.75 27.88 -42.83
N LYS A 4 19.38 26.85 -43.42
CA LYS A 4 18.93 25.46 -43.25
C LYS A 4 19.23 24.91 -41.86
N ARG A 5 20.38 25.28 -41.29
CA ARG A 5 20.76 24.87 -39.91
C ARG A 5 19.87 25.51 -38.87
N LEU A 6 19.49 26.79 -39.07
CA LEU A 6 18.61 27.52 -38.13
C LEU A 6 17.19 26.91 -38.13
N LYS A 7 16.64 26.55 -39.31
CA LYS A 7 15.34 25.89 -39.42
C LYS A 7 15.34 24.50 -38.73
N ALA A 8 16.40 23.71 -38.95
CA ALA A 8 16.55 22.41 -38.28
C ALA A 8 16.59 22.54 -36.73
N LEU A 9 17.29 23.55 -36.23
CA LEU A 9 17.41 23.81 -34.80
C LEU A 9 16.07 24.22 -34.19
N MET A 10 15.28 25.02 -34.89
CA MET A 10 13.93 25.42 -34.45
C MET A 10 12.96 24.23 -34.41
N ILE A 11 13.04 23.30 -35.39
CA ILE A 11 12.19 22.11 -35.38
C ILE A 11 12.55 21.18 -34.21
N VAL A 12 13.84 20.98 -33.94
CA VAL A 12 14.29 20.18 -32.79
C VAL A 12 13.85 20.79 -31.48
N ALA A 13 13.99 22.10 -31.33
CA ALA A 13 13.55 22.80 -30.13
C ALA A 13 12.02 22.68 -29.93
N ALA A 14 11.23 22.84 -30.96
CA ALA A 14 9.78 22.68 -30.90
C ALA A 14 9.38 21.24 -30.52
N ALA A 15 10.04 20.23 -31.11
CA ALA A 15 9.80 18.83 -30.78
C ALA A 15 10.15 18.52 -29.30
N ALA A 16 11.26 19.07 -28.79
CA ALA A 16 11.65 18.92 -27.39
C ALA A 16 10.61 19.54 -26.43
N VAL A 17 10.12 20.75 -26.73
CA VAL A 17 9.09 21.41 -25.93
C VAL A 17 7.80 20.59 -25.92
N CYS A 18 7.38 20.05 -27.07
CA CYS A 18 6.20 19.19 -27.15
C CYS A 18 6.38 17.90 -26.33
N ALA A 19 7.56 17.27 -26.41
CA ALA A 19 7.85 16.05 -25.65
C ALA A 19 7.82 16.31 -24.14
N ILE A 20 8.41 17.40 -23.67
CA ILE A 20 8.38 17.82 -22.26
C ILE A 20 6.94 18.10 -21.82
N GLY A 21 6.16 18.79 -22.63
CA GLY A 21 4.75 19.09 -22.33
C GLY A 21 3.92 17.81 -22.20
N LEU A 22 4.07 16.87 -23.13
CA LEU A 22 3.38 15.58 -23.08
C LEU A 22 3.80 14.73 -21.85
N TRP A 23 5.10 14.73 -21.54
CA TRP A 23 5.60 14.06 -20.35
C TRP A 23 5.02 14.65 -19.07
N PHE A 24 4.97 15.99 -18.97
CA PHE A 24 4.42 16.69 -17.82
C PHE A 24 2.92 16.38 -17.63
N VAL A 25 2.13 16.44 -18.72
CA VAL A 25 0.69 16.10 -18.65
C VAL A 25 0.46 14.68 -18.18
N ARG A 26 1.24 13.71 -18.71
CA ARG A 26 1.17 12.32 -18.25
C ARG A 26 1.51 12.20 -16.77
N HIS A 27 2.61 12.81 -16.35
CA HIS A 27 3.06 12.75 -14.97
C HIS A 27 2.02 13.30 -14.00
N VAL A 28 1.40 14.45 -14.30
CA VAL A 28 0.34 15.04 -13.47
C VAL A 28 -0.89 14.13 -13.42
N ARG A 29 -1.27 13.53 -14.55
CA ARG A 29 -2.40 12.60 -14.59
C ARG A 29 -2.12 11.36 -13.76
N ASP A 30 -0.94 10.77 -13.87
CA ASP A 30 -0.56 9.57 -13.11
C ASP A 30 -0.55 9.84 -11.60
N GLN A 31 -0.11 11.04 -11.18
CA GLN A 31 -0.19 11.46 -9.77
C GLN A 31 -1.63 11.61 -9.29
N HIS A 32 -2.51 12.18 -10.12
CA HIS A 32 -3.91 12.35 -9.78
C HIS A 32 -4.61 10.99 -9.61
N GLU A 33 -4.40 10.10 -10.57
CA GLU A 33 -4.95 8.73 -10.52
C GLU A 33 -4.43 7.95 -9.29
N ALA A 34 -3.15 8.14 -8.91
CA ALA A 34 -2.59 7.54 -7.70
C ALA A 34 -3.25 8.09 -6.42
N ALA A 35 -3.48 9.40 -6.37
CA ALA A 35 -4.16 10.03 -5.23
C ALA A 35 -5.62 9.56 -5.10
N GLU A 36 -6.34 9.41 -6.21
CA GLU A 36 -7.72 8.88 -6.20
C GLU A 36 -7.77 7.42 -5.70
N ARG A 37 -6.82 6.58 -6.13
CA ARG A 37 -6.72 5.20 -5.63
C ARG A 37 -6.47 5.17 -4.12
N GLU A 38 -5.56 6.01 -3.63
CA GLU A 38 -5.25 6.08 -2.20
C GLU A 38 -6.46 6.51 -1.37
N ILE A 39 -7.26 7.46 -1.85
CA ILE A 39 -8.54 7.85 -1.23
C ILE A 39 -9.49 6.63 -1.16
N GLY A 40 -9.55 5.84 -2.23
CA GLY A 40 -10.32 4.60 -2.26
C GLY A 40 -9.86 3.60 -1.18
N TYR A 41 -8.55 3.41 -1.02
CA TYR A 41 -8.00 2.51 0.01
C TYR A 41 -8.28 3.01 1.42
N GLN A 42 -8.16 4.32 1.67
CA GLN A 42 -8.50 4.93 2.94
C GLN A 42 -10.00 4.80 3.28
N SER A 43 -10.86 4.83 2.26
CA SER A 43 -12.30 4.57 2.44
C SER A 43 -12.57 3.15 2.93
N VAL A 44 -11.91 2.14 2.31
CA VAL A 44 -12.01 0.73 2.75
C VAL A 44 -11.45 0.55 4.16
N GLN A 45 -10.30 1.16 4.47
CA GLN A 45 -9.75 1.16 5.83
C GLN A 45 -10.73 1.71 6.84
N THR A 46 -11.34 2.86 6.53
CA THR A 46 -12.31 3.53 7.41
C THR A 46 -13.54 2.64 7.66
N GLN A 47 -14.03 1.97 6.62
CA GLN A 47 -15.13 1.02 6.76
C GLN A 47 -14.78 -0.08 7.78
N TYR A 48 -13.63 -0.74 7.63
CA TYR A 48 -13.20 -1.77 8.58
C TYR A 48 -12.96 -1.21 9.99
N ALA A 49 -12.41 0.00 10.12
CA ALA A 49 -12.18 0.62 11.41
C ALA A 49 -13.50 0.97 12.15
N VAL A 50 -14.59 1.21 11.42
CA VAL A 50 -15.93 1.41 12.01
C VAL A 50 -16.54 0.07 12.45
N GLU A 51 -16.39 -0.98 11.65
CA GLU A 51 -16.95 -2.30 11.91
C GLU A 51 -16.18 -3.06 13.00
N LEU A 52 -14.85 -2.92 13.00
CA LEU A 52 -13.90 -3.64 13.87
C LEU A 52 -13.13 -2.62 14.73
N LYS A 53 -13.68 -2.31 15.89
CA LYS A 53 -13.09 -1.31 16.79
C LYS A 53 -11.86 -1.85 17.53
N PRO A 54 -10.90 -0.98 17.91
CA PRO A 54 -9.83 -1.36 18.83
C PRO A 54 -10.38 -2.04 20.08
N GLY A 55 -9.73 -3.10 20.53
CA GLY A 55 -10.21 -3.94 21.62
C GLY A 55 -10.95 -5.21 21.17
N THR A 56 -11.31 -5.34 19.88
CA THR A 56 -11.86 -6.59 19.32
C THR A 56 -10.77 -7.68 19.33
N THR A 57 -11.13 -8.92 19.66
CA THR A 57 -10.17 -10.04 19.63
C THR A 57 -9.86 -10.48 18.19
N ARG A 58 -8.68 -11.06 17.97
CA ARG A 58 -8.29 -11.63 16.67
C ARG A 58 -9.32 -12.64 16.15
N GLU A 59 -9.79 -13.53 17.01
CA GLU A 59 -10.83 -14.50 16.64
C GLU A 59 -12.10 -13.83 16.09
N GLN A 60 -12.51 -12.71 16.67
CA GLN A 60 -13.69 -11.96 16.19
C GLN A 60 -13.41 -11.27 14.85
N VAL A 61 -12.20 -10.72 14.66
CA VAL A 61 -11.77 -10.13 13.38
C VAL A 61 -11.75 -11.20 12.28
N GLU A 62 -11.07 -12.31 12.51
CA GLU A 62 -10.97 -13.42 11.55
C GLU A 62 -12.36 -13.98 11.19
N ARG A 63 -13.22 -14.17 12.17
CA ARG A 63 -14.60 -14.61 11.94
C ARG A 63 -15.40 -13.61 11.09
N HIS A 64 -15.24 -12.32 11.35
CA HIS A 64 -15.87 -11.27 10.55
C HIS A 64 -15.40 -11.32 9.10
N LEU A 65 -14.09 -11.43 8.87
CA LEU A 65 -13.51 -11.55 7.53
C LEU A 65 -14.02 -12.79 6.80
N GLN A 66 -14.00 -13.95 7.44
CA GLN A 66 -14.50 -15.21 6.86
C GLN A 66 -15.98 -15.15 6.53
N THR A 67 -16.80 -14.58 7.40
CA THR A 67 -18.25 -14.42 7.18
C THR A 67 -18.53 -13.54 5.95
N ASN A 68 -17.67 -12.53 5.72
CA ASN A 68 -17.77 -11.66 4.55
C ASN A 68 -17.02 -12.20 3.31
N GLY A 69 -16.58 -13.47 3.33
CA GLY A 69 -15.90 -14.13 2.22
C GLY A 69 -14.53 -13.51 1.88
N LYS A 70 -13.89 -12.85 2.85
CA LYS A 70 -12.55 -12.26 2.68
C LYS A 70 -11.47 -13.24 3.15
N GLY A 71 -10.62 -13.64 2.20
CA GLY A 71 -9.38 -14.34 2.54
C GLY A 71 -8.39 -13.39 3.18
N PHE A 72 -7.67 -13.88 4.19
CA PHE A 72 -6.56 -13.13 4.81
C PHE A 72 -5.33 -14.00 4.92
N ARG A 73 -4.17 -13.39 5.02
CA ARG A 73 -2.90 -14.04 5.35
C ARG A 73 -2.30 -13.39 6.58
N GLN A 74 -1.60 -14.19 7.36
CA GLN A 74 -0.87 -13.71 8.54
C GLN A 74 0.56 -13.35 8.15
N MET A 75 0.99 -12.16 8.56
CA MET A 75 2.34 -11.69 8.30
C MET A 75 2.94 -11.07 9.55
N CYS A 76 4.18 -11.45 9.88
CA CYS A 76 4.93 -10.81 10.94
C CYS A 76 5.35 -9.40 10.51
N CYS A 77 5.26 -8.49 11.45
CA CYS A 77 6.05 -7.27 11.46
C CYS A 77 5.72 -6.31 10.29
N VAL A 78 4.44 -6.11 10.00
CA VAL A 78 4.00 -5.11 9.02
C VAL A 78 4.39 -3.72 9.52
N ALA A 79 5.25 -3.07 8.74
CA ALA A 79 5.65 -1.70 9.00
C ALA A 79 4.56 -0.74 8.52
N ASN A 80 4.09 0.13 9.38
CA ASN A 80 3.22 1.23 8.98
C ASN A 80 4.00 2.17 8.05
N PHE A 81 3.68 2.15 6.74
CA PHE A 81 4.48 2.78 5.70
C PHE A 81 4.20 4.29 5.56
N LYS A 82 4.40 5.05 6.63
CA LYS A 82 4.59 6.51 6.53
C LYS A 82 6.06 6.88 6.62
N GLY A 83 6.93 6.22 5.85
CA GLY A 83 8.35 6.59 5.73
C GLY A 83 9.16 6.50 7.04
N GLN A 84 8.59 5.96 8.10
CA GLN A 84 9.30 5.63 9.33
C GLN A 84 9.71 4.17 9.26
N GLN A 85 11.00 3.92 9.45
CA GLN A 85 11.53 2.59 9.70
C GLN A 85 10.59 1.84 10.64
N ALA A 86 10.16 0.66 10.21
CA ALA A 86 9.46 -0.26 11.07
C ALA A 86 10.24 -0.35 12.38
N SER A 87 9.63 0.05 13.47
CA SER A 87 10.21 -0.32 14.74
C SER A 87 10.09 -1.84 14.81
N PHE A 88 11.22 -2.53 14.80
CA PHE A 88 11.30 -3.99 14.97
C PHE A 88 10.84 -4.46 16.35
N ASP A 89 10.28 -3.55 17.15
CA ASP A 89 9.80 -3.82 18.51
C ASP A 89 8.39 -4.42 18.56
N ARG A 90 7.76 -4.70 17.40
CA ARG A 90 6.46 -5.37 17.37
C ARG A 90 6.66 -6.89 17.29
N ALA A 91 6.61 -7.52 18.44
CA ALA A 91 6.38 -8.95 18.55
C ALA A 91 4.91 -9.23 18.22
N GLY A 92 4.59 -9.68 17.00
CA GLY A 92 3.23 -10.05 16.65
C GLY A 92 3.03 -10.22 15.14
N TYR A 93 2.02 -11.00 14.79
CA TYR A 93 1.58 -11.18 13.41
C TYR A 93 0.34 -10.33 13.17
N ASP A 94 0.29 -9.65 12.03
CA ASP A 94 -0.88 -8.93 11.56
C ASP A 94 -1.64 -9.79 10.53
N ASP A 95 -2.95 -9.60 10.46
CA ASP A 95 -3.78 -10.22 9.43
C ASP A 95 -3.93 -9.26 8.27
N LEU A 96 -3.60 -9.71 7.06
CA LEU A 96 -3.60 -8.91 5.84
C LEU A 96 -4.69 -9.36 4.89
N VAL A 97 -5.57 -8.45 4.49
CA VAL A 97 -6.56 -8.66 3.43
C VAL A 97 -6.11 -7.90 2.18
N LYS A 98 -5.82 -8.62 1.09
CA LYS A 98 -5.49 -7.98 -0.20
C LYS A 98 -6.72 -7.26 -0.76
N ILE A 99 -6.59 -5.98 -1.06
CA ILE A 99 -7.66 -5.15 -1.61
C ILE A 99 -7.39 -4.70 -3.04
N ALA A 100 -6.11 -4.61 -3.44
CA ALA A 100 -5.72 -4.20 -4.78
C ALA A 100 -4.33 -4.72 -5.14
N GLU A 101 -4.01 -4.57 -6.43
CA GLU A 101 -2.69 -4.74 -6.99
C GLU A 101 -2.39 -3.53 -7.87
N GLU A 102 -1.21 -2.93 -7.68
CA GLU A 102 -0.76 -1.75 -8.43
C GLU A 102 0.38 -2.11 -9.38
N SER A 103 0.73 -1.16 -10.25
CA SER A 103 1.90 -1.29 -11.11
C SER A 103 3.15 -1.46 -10.27
N SER A 104 3.88 -2.52 -10.51
CA SER A 104 5.11 -2.81 -9.78
C SER A 104 6.31 -2.15 -10.48
N PRO A 105 7.33 -1.69 -9.73
CA PRO A 105 8.61 -1.31 -10.30
C PRO A 105 9.24 -2.47 -11.07
N PHE A 106 10.05 -2.17 -12.10
CA PHE A 106 10.70 -3.16 -12.96
C PHE A 106 11.46 -4.27 -12.20
N VAL A 107 11.94 -3.95 -11.00
CA VAL A 107 12.73 -4.87 -10.16
C VAL A 107 11.87 -5.78 -9.28
N CYS A 108 10.56 -5.57 -9.20
CA CYS A 108 9.63 -6.35 -8.36
C CYS A 108 8.54 -6.98 -9.22
N ARG A 109 8.05 -8.15 -8.83
CA ARG A 109 7.01 -8.87 -9.56
C ARG A 109 5.62 -8.28 -9.30
N GLU A 110 5.33 -7.94 -8.06
CA GLU A 110 4.02 -7.50 -7.62
C GLU A 110 4.13 -6.29 -6.67
N ASN A 111 3.13 -5.42 -6.72
CA ASN A 111 2.91 -4.33 -5.78
C ASN A 111 1.50 -4.48 -5.22
N ASN A 112 1.38 -5.17 -4.10
CA ASN A 112 0.11 -5.52 -3.50
C ASN A 112 -0.30 -4.50 -2.44
N VAL A 113 -1.60 -4.15 -2.42
CA VAL A 113 -2.19 -3.28 -1.41
C VAL A 113 -3.07 -4.10 -0.48
N TYR A 114 -2.84 -3.96 0.80
CA TYR A 114 -3.53 -4.69 1.85
C TYR A 114 -4.18 -3.75 2.86
N ILE A 115 -5.27 -4.23 3.46
CA ILE A 115 -5.70 -3.76 4.77
C ILE A 115 -4.99 -4.65 5.81
N ALA A 116 -4.24 -4.03 6.69
CA ALA A 116 -3.55 -4.67 7.79
C ALA A 116 -4.35 -4.47 9.10
N PHE A 117 -4.69 -5.56 9.75
CA PHE A 117 -5.26 -5.57 11.10
C PHE A 117 -4.11 -5.80 12.07
N GLU A 118 -3.73 -4.74 12.77
CA GLU A 118 -2.62 -4.73 13.72
C GLU A 118 -3.07 -5.23 15.10
N PHE A 119 -2.38 -6.20 15.66
CA PHE A 119 -2.72 -6.77 16.95
C PHE A 119 -1.64 -6.51 18.00
N ASN A 120 -2.08 -6.35 19.25
CA ASN A 120 -1.21 -6.42 20.41
C ASN A 120 -1.34 -7.81 21.05
N PRO A 121 -0.23 -8.48 21.37
CA PRO A 121 -0.27 -9.73 22.09
C PRO A 121 -0.89 -9.50 23.47
N LYS A 122 -1.79 -10.39 23.89
CA LYS A 122 -2.43 -10.31 25.20
C LYS A 122 -1.49 -10.70 26.35
N SER A 123 -0.48 -11.51 26.07
CA SER A 123 0.53 -11.94 27.04
C SER A 123 1.90 -11.38 26.70
N GLU A 124 2.50 -10.64 27.63
CA GLU A 124 3.90 -10.24 27.54
C GLU A 124 4.76 -11.49 27.67
N GLY A 125 5.50 -11.84 26.60
CA GLY A 125 6.50 -12.92 26.61
C GLY A 125 6.35 -14.02 25.57
N GLU A 126 5.20 -14.17 24.91
CA GLU A 126 5.06 -15.10 23.78
C GLU A 126 5.41 -14.43 22.45
N VAL A 127 6.65 -14.58 22.04
CA VAL A 127 7.23 -13.94 20.82
C VAL A 127 6.91 -14.75 19.55
N SER A 128 6.23 -15.87 19.63
CA SER A 128 6.07 -16.76 18.48
C SER A 128 4.63 -17.15 18.20
N GLY A 129 4.02 -16.49 17.24
CA GLY A 129 2.78 -16.94 16.63
C GLY A 129 1.60 -15.99 16.80
N THR A 130 0.49 -16.41 16.21
CA THR A 130 -0.81 -15.74 16.34
C THR A 130 -1.58 -16.36 17.47
N ASN A 131 -2.20 -15.51 18.31
CA ASN A 131 -3.10 -15.96 19.36
C ASN A 131 -4.50 -15.41 19.09
N SER A 132 -5.51 -16.27 19.16
CA SER A 132 -6.91 -15.88 18.97
C SER A 132 -7.39 -14.80 19.94
N SER A 133 -6.74 -14.70 21.09
CA SER A 133 -7.02 -13.69 22.13
C SER A 133 -6.28 -12.35 21.98
N ASP A 134 -5.39 -12.23 20.97
CA ASP A 134 -4.72 -10.96 20.68
C ASP A 134 -5.75 -9.86 20.41
N ILE A 135 -5.43 -8.65 20.80
CA ILE A 135 -6.37 -7.54 20.78
C ILE A 135 -6.04 -6.63 19.59
N LEU A 136 -7.04 -6.35 18.75
CA LEU A 136 -6.94 -5.40 17.66
C LEU A 136 -6.55 -4.02 18.20
N LYS A 137 -5.42 -3.52 17.72
CA LYS A 137 -4.91 -2.18 18.01
C LYS A 137 -5.45 -1.15 17.02
N GLY A 138 -5.52 -1.52 15.75
CA GLY A 138 -5.94 -0.64 14.67
C GLY A 138 -5.95 -1.32 13.32
N VAL A 139 -6.40 -0.58 12.33
CA VAL A 139 -6.48 -1.00 10.92
C VAL A 139 -5.73 0.03 10.09
N SER A 140 -4.86 -0.42 9.19
CA SER A 140 -4.07 0.47 8.33
C SER A 140 -4.01 -0.03 6.90
N VAL A 141 -3.76 0.88 5.93
CA VAL A 141 -3.42 0.52 4.56
C VAL A 141 -1.93 0.17 4.52
N PHE A 142 -1.59 -0.92 3.86
CA PHE A 142 -0.23 -1.42 3.74
C PHE A 142 0.10 -1.79 2.29
N HIS A 143 1.13 -1.16 1.73
CA HIS A 143 1.65 -1.45 0.40
C HIS A 143 2.88 -2.37 0.51
N GLN A 144 2.90 -3.44 -0.25
CA GLN A 144 3.99 -4.41 -0.23
C GLN A 144 4.47 -4.73 -1.64
N LEU A 145 5.76 -4.52 -1.86
CA LEU A 145 6.47 -5.02 -3.03
C LEU A 145 6.90 -6.47 -2.80
N GLU A 146 6.56 -7.36 -3.72
CA GLU A 146 6.86 -8.78 -3.63
C GLU A 146 7.70 -9.25 -4.83
N GLY A 147 8.54 -10.26 -4.58
CA GLY A 147 9.39 -10.83 -5.63
C GLY A 147 10.41 -9.86 -6.20
N CYS A 148 10.95 -8.96 -5.40
CA CYS A 148 12.02 -8.05 -5.80
C CYS A 148 13.37 -8.79 -5.89
N MET A 149 14.15 -8.49 -6.96
CA MET A 149 15.52 -9.00 -7.15
C MET A 149 16.54 -8.04 -6.57
#